data_ebd1be194ab85b937177b6156c4fb9c1
#
_entry.id   ebd1be194ab85b937177b6156c4fb9c1
#
_cell.length_a   1.000
_cell.length_b   1.000
_cell.length_c   1.000
_cell.angle_alpha   90.00
_cell.angle_beta   90.00
_cell.angle_gamma   90.00
#
_symmetry.space_group_name_H-M   'P 1'
#
loop_
_entity.id
_entity.type
_entity.pdbx_description
1 polymer ?
#
loop_
_entity_poly.entity_id
_entity_poly.type
_entity_poly.pdbx_seq_one_letter_code
_entity_poly.pdbx_strand_id
1 'polypeptide(L)'
;YHEDELKCLLLRIADEWMLPGGFIGMEESVDAAVERVLRSRTGLTDPYLRFLSVFGDGSRAFGDVWKAHFERGQVKWNPDYWINKRFVTLTYYSLVNYEETQPAIQDFDEEFGWFAFDKLPKITMDHEAILHKARQTLKEEVGLEHLSYNLLPEKFTMPQLHQLHQHILE
;
A
#
# COMPACT_ATOMS: atom_id res chain seq x y z
N TYR A 1 4.12 -6.02 -11.37
CA TYR A 1 4.70 -5.63 -12.65
C TYR A 1 3.69 -5.91 -13.75
N HIS A 2 3.38 -4.94 -14.60
CA HIS A 2 2.40 -5.07 -15.66
C HIS A 2 2.67 -4.03 -16.75
N GLU A 3 2.55 -4.42 -18.05
CA GLU A 3 2.84 -3.56 -19.21
C GLU A 3 4.22 -2.89 -19.15
N ASP A 4 5.23 -3.67 -18.77
CA ASP A 4 6.62 -3.22 -18.61
C ASP A 4 6.83 -2.07 -17.60
N GLU A 5 5.92 -1.93 -16.62
CA GLU A 5 6.01 -0.94 -15.55
C GLU A 5 5.88 -1.62 -14.17
N LEU A 6 6.69 -1.16 -13.21
CA LEU A 6 6.47 -1.48 -11.80
C LEU A 6 5.36 -0.56 -11.27
N LYS A 7 4.26 -1.14 -10.82
CA LYS A 7 3.08 -0.40 -10.38
C LYS A 7 2.82 -0.55 -8.89
N CYS A 8 2.27 0.48 -8.29
CA CYS A 8 1.80 0.51 -6.91
C CYS A 8 0.27 0.60 -6.87
N LEU A 9 -0.36 -0.18 -6.00
CA LEU A 9 -1.79 -0.06 -5.71
C LEU A 9 -2.02 1.13 -4.77
N LEU A 10 -2.91 2.02 -5.16
CA LEU A 10 -3.42 3.10 -4.32
C LEU A 10 -4.93 3.00 -4.18
N LEU A 11 -5.45 3.50 -3.08
CA LEU A 11 -6.87 3.68 -2.81
C LEU A 11 -7.19 5.16 -2.77
N ARG A 12 -8.42 5.54 -3.17
CA ARG A 12 -8.92 6.91 -3.04
C ARG A 12 -9.98 6.98 -1.95
N ILE A 13 -9.75 7.84 -0.98
CA ILE A 13 -10.66 8.12 0.13
C ILE A 13 -10.81 9.64 0.22
N ALA A 14 -12.03 10.17 0.20
CA ALA A 14 -12.32 11.61 0.26
C ALA A 14 -11.57 12.44 -0.80
N ASP A 15 -11.51 11.96 -2.04
CA ASP A 15 -10.73 12.49 -3.17
C ASP A 15 -9.20 12.48 -3.01
N GLU A 16 -8.67 11.87 -1.94
CA GLU A 16 -7.25 11.81 -1.70
C GLU A 16 -6.71 10.39 -1.97
N TRP A 17 -5.63 10.28 -2.74
CA TRP A 17 -4.95 9.01 -2.97
C TRP A 17 -4.05 8.64 -1.80
N MET A 18 -4.07 7.37 -1.39
CA MET A 18 -3.26 6.85 -0.30
C MET A 18 -2.92 5.36 -0.48
N LEU A 19 -1.93 4.91 0.26
CA LEU A 19 -1.58 3.47 0.31
C LEU A 19 -2.69 2.68 0.99
N PRO A 20 -2.92 1.42 0.55
CA PRO A 20 -3.80 0.51 1.26
C PRO A 20 -3.39 0.35 2.72
N GLY A 21 -4.36 0.39 3.60
CA GLY A 21 -4.12 0.26 5.03
C GLY A 21 -5.37 -0.21 5.78
N GLY A 22 -5.21 -0.36 7.08
CA GLY A 22 -6.28 -0.72 8.00
C GLY A 22 -5.85 -0.57 9.44
N PHE A 23 -6.79 -0.71 10.36
CA PHE A 23 -6.53 -0.63 11.79
C PHE A 23 -6.36 -2.03 12.38
N ILE A 24 -5.56 -2.13 13.43
CA ILE A 24 -5.41 -3.36 14.20
C ILE A 24 -6.60 -3.43 15.17
N GLY A 25 -7.34 -4.52 15.13
CA GLY A 25 -8.46 -4.77 16.05
C GLY A 25 -7.96 -5.05 17.47
N MET A 26 -8.85 -4.87 18.44
CA MET A 26 -8.49 -5.06 19.86
C MET A 26 -8.16 -6.52 20.21
N GLU A 27 -8.70 -7.46 19.46
CA GLU A 27 -8.58 -8.91 19.74
C GLU A 27 -7.69 -9.64 18.73
N GLU A 28 -6.93 -8.91 17.89
CA GLU A 28 -6.05 -9.53 16.90
C GLU A 28 -4.58 -9.13 17.07
N SER A 29 -3.67 -10.00 16.65
CA SER A 29 -2.25 -9.67 16.55
C SER A 29 -1.96 -8.78 15.37
N VAL A 30 -0.79 -8.12 15.38
CA VAL A 30 -0.30 -7.33 14.23
C VAL A 30 -0.25 -8.19 12.97
N ASP A 31 0.28 -9.40 13.05
CA ASP A 31 0.42 -10.29 11.90
C ASP A 31 -0.95 -10.68 11.33
N ALA A 32 -1.91 -11.01 12.19
CA ALA A 32 -3.28 -11.30 11.76
C ALA A 32 -3.95 -10.08 11.10
N ALA A 33 -3.73 -8.87 11.65
CA ALA A 33 -4.25 -7.64 11.06
C ALA A 33 -3.68 -7.38 9.67
N VAL A 34 -2.36 -7.54 9.50
CA VAL A 34 -1.67 -7.33 8.23
C VAL A 34 -2.17 -8.30 7.15
N GLU A 35 -2.25 -9.59 7.47
CA GLU A 35 -2.80 -10.60 6.55
C GLU A 35 -4.26 -10.29 6.18
N ARG A 36 -5.10 -9.96 7.14
CA ARG A 36 -6.50 -9.59 6.92
C ARG A 36 -6.61 -8.37 6.01
N VAL A 37 -5.86 -7.30 6.29
CA VAL A 37 -5.87 -6.07 5.49
C VAL A 37 -5.41 -6.37 4.07
N LEU A 38 -4.31 -7.08 3.89
CA LEU A 38 -3.80 -7.40 2.57
C LEU A 38 -4.78 -8.25 1.76
N ARG A 39 -5.31 -9.32 2.35
CA ARG A 39 -6.34 -10.17 1.72
C ARG A 39 -7.56 -9.36 1.32
N SER A 40 -8.05 -8.49 2.21
CA SER A 40 -9.23 -7.68 1.92
C SER A 40 -9.01 -6.66 0.81
N ARG A 41 -7.75 -6.20 0.61
CA ARG A 41 -7.40 -5.20 -0.39
C ARG A 41 -6.99 -5.78 -1.74
N THR A 42 -6.47 -7.00 -1.76
CA THR A 42 -5.91 -7.62 -2.98
C THR A 42 -6.61 -8.88 -3.42
N GLY A 43 -7.43 -9.49 -2.56
CA GLY A 43 -8.04 -10.80 -2.80
C GLY A 43 -7.08 -11.99 -2.66
N LEU A 44 -5.78 -11.76 -2.45
CA LEU A 44 -4.77 -12.81 -2.36
C LEU A 44 -4.77 -13.48 -0.99
N THR A 45 -4.54 -14.80 -0.96
CA THR A 45 -4.56 -15.61 0.27
C THR A 45 -3.19 -15.83 0.88
N ASP A 46 -2.13 -15.82 0.06
CA ASP A 46 -0.74 -16.06 0.50
C ASP A 46 0.25 -15.20 -0.30
N PRO A 47 0.16 -13.87 -0.22
CA PRO A 47 1.07 -12.99 -0.91
C PRO A 47 2.41 -12.91 -0.17
N TYR A 48 3.49 -12.67 -0.91
CA TYR A 48 4.76 -12.30 -0.34
C TYR A 48 4.62 -11.01 0.48
N LEU A 49 4.95 -11.07 1.77
CA LEU A 49 4.76 -9.97 2.71
C LEU A 49 6.00 -9.78 3.57
N ARG A 50 6.53 -8.57 3.63
CA ARG A 50 7.67 -8.21 4.50
C ARG A 50 7.42 -6.93 5.28
N PHE A 51 7.86 -6.94 6.53
CA PHE A 51 7.92 -5.74 7.35
C PHE A 51 8.90 -4.73 6.73
N LEU A 52 8.48 -3.49 6.60
CA LEU A 52 9.28 -2.41 6.03
C LEU A 52 9.87 -1.51 7.11
N SER A 53 9.02 -0.89 7.89
CA SER A 53 9.42 0.10 8.90
C SER A 53 8.26 0.51 9.81
N VAL A 54 8.59 1.31 10.82
CA VAL A 54 7.61 2.01 11.66
C VAL A 54 7.64 3.49 11.34
N PHE A 55 6.48 4.08 11.05
CA PHE A 55 6.29 5.50 10.87
C PHE A 55 5.52 6.05 12.07
N GLY A 56 6.16 6.88 12.87
CA GLY A 56 5.61 7.33 14.16
C GLY A 56 6.05 8.75 14.52
N ASP A 57 6.28 9.62 13.52
CA ASP A 57 6.60 11.02 13.81
C ASP A 57 5.52 11.70 14.64
N GLY A 58 5.92 12.68 15.48
CA GLY A 58 5.03 13.39 16.36
C GLY A 58 3.93 14.18 15.65
N SER A 59 4.15 14.53 14.39
CA SER A 59 3.22 15.28 13.53
C SER A 59 2.15 14.40 12.84
N ARG A 60 2.20 13.07 12.99
CA ARG A 60 1.30 12.16 12.30
C ARG A 60 -0.14 12.16 12.87
N ALA A 61 -0.82 13.29 12.71
CA ALA A 61 -2.24 13.46 13.02
C ALA A 61 -2.94 13.94 11.74
N PHE A 62 -3.79 13.12 11.15
CA PHE A 62 -4.40 13.34 9.84
C PHE A 62 -5.89 13.67 9.93
N GLY A 63 -6.29 14.35 11.00
CA GLY A 63 -7.69 14.66 11.29
C GLY A 63 -8.42 15.39 10.17
N ASP A 64 -7.74 16.25 9.41
CA ASP A 64 -8.36 17.02 8.35
C ASP A 64 -8.81 16.11 7.16
N VAL A 65 -8.05 15.07 6.85
CA VAL A 65 -8.42 14.09 5.80
C VAL A 65 -9.69 13.36 6.22
N TRP A 66 -9.72 12.87 7.45
CA TRP A 66 -10.87 12.16 7.99
C TRP A 66 -12.09 13.07 8.14
N LYS A 67 -11.88 14.32 8.54
CA LYS A 67 -12.97 15.31 8.63
C LYS A 67 -13.66 15.48 7.29
N ALA A 68 -12.92 15.68 6.22
CA ALA A 68 -13.48 15.79 4.88
C ALA A 68 -14.31 14.55 4.47
N HIS A 69 -13.81 13.35 4.81
CA HIS A 69 -14.52 12.10 4.55
C HIS A 69 -15.85 12.01 5.33
N PHE A 70 -15.84 12.30 6.63
CA PHE A 70 -17.04 12.28 7.49
C PHE A 70 -18.10 13.30 7.02
N GLU A 71 -17.66 14.51 6.66
CA GLU A 71 -18.55 15.57 6.19
C GLU A 71 -19.25 15.19 4.88
N ARG A 72 -18.56 14.49 3.95
CA ARG A 72 -19.16 13.95 2.74
C ARG A 72 -20.18 12.87 3.03
N GLY A 73 -19.87 11.97 3.94
CA GLY A 73 -20.80 10.93 4.39
C GLY A 73 -21.95 11.45 5.23
N GLN A 74 -22.10 12.79 5.36
CA GLN A 74 -23.11 13.47 6.19
C GLN A 74 -23.06 13.04 7.67
N VAL A 75 -21.89 12.57 8.12
CA VAL A 75 -21.62 12.22 9.51
C VAL A 75 -21.04 13.43 10.22
N LYS A 76 -21.63 13.81 11.36
CA LYS A 76 -21.12 14.93 12.15
C LYS A 76 -19.71 14.66 12.65
N TRP A 77 -18.76 15.50 12.24
CA TRP A 77 -17.40 15.43 12.74
C TRP A 77 -17.31 15.77 14.23
N ASN A 78 -16.50 15.01 14.95
CA ASN A 78 -16.16 15.29 16.34
C ASN A 78 -14.63 15.32 16.49
N PRO A 79 -14.03 16.45 16.92
CA PRO A 79 -12.59 16.57 17.11
C PRO A 79 -12.01 15.60 18.15
N ASP A 80 -12.83 15.06 19.04
CA ASP A 80 -12.40 14.11 20.07
C ASP A 80 -12.35 12.65 19.58
N TYR A 81 -12.75 12.38 18.35
CA TYR A 81 -12.61 11.03 17.80
C TYR A 81 -11.15 10.57 17.84
N TRP A 82 -10.95 9.31 18.19
CA TRP A 82 -9.63 8.68 18.27
C TRP A 82 -8.85 8.79 16.94
N ILE A 83 -9.54 8.80 15.81
CA ILE A 83 -8.97 8.94 14.47
C ILE A 83 -8.28 10.29 14.24
N ASN A 84 -8.52 11.28 15.11
CA ASN A 84 -7.82 12.58 15.09
C ASN A 84 -6.52 12.57 15.87
N LYS A 85 -6.24 11.50 16.60
CA LYS A 85 -5.02 11.41 17.39
C LYS A 85 -3.85 10.99 16.51
N ARG A 86 -2.65 11.13 17.05
CA ARG A 86 -1.44 10.65 16.40
C ARG A 86 -1.47 9.14 16.19
N PHE A 87 -1.11 8.70 14.99
CA PHE A 87 -0.94 7.30 14.66
C PHE A 87 0.52 6.89 14.61
N VAL A 88 0.80 5.69 15.08
CA VAL A 88 2.01 4.93 14.75
C VAL A 88 1.60 3.87 13.74
N THR A 89 2.26 3.85 12.60
CA THR A 89 1.96 2.91 11.52
C THR A 89 3.08 1.91 11.36
N LEU A 90 2.73 0.64 11.46
CA LEU A 90 3.57 -0.47 11.08
C LEU A 90 3.39 -0.69 9.57
N THR A 91 4.46 -0.52 8.81
CA THR A 91 4.39 -0.63 7.36
C THR A 91 4.99 -1.93 6.87
N TYR A 92 4.34 -2.49 5.87
CA TYR A 92 4.75 -3.69 5.18
C TYR A 92 4.74 -3.43 3.68
N TYR A 93 5.55 -4.15 2.93
CA TYR A 93 5.40 -4.21 1.49
C TYR A 93 5.07 -5.64 1.06
N SER A 94 4.31 -5.73 0.00
CA SER A 94 3.91 -6.99 -0.61
C SER A 94 4.19 -6.93 -2.11
N LEU A 95 4.78 -7.99 -2.62
CA LEU A 95 4.98 -8.18 -4.06
C LEU A 95 3.89 -9.12 -4.56
N VAL A 96 3.13 -8.64 -5.52
CA VAL A 96 1.96 -9.34 -6.02
C VAL A 96 1.97 -9.42 -7.54
N ASN A 97 1.47 -10.53 -8.07
CA ASN A 97 1.20 -10.64 -9.49
C ASN A 97 -0.04 -9.80 -9.82
N TYR A 98 0.09 -8.87 -10.74
CA TYR A 98 -0.99 -7.97 -11.15
C TYR A 98 -2.23 -8.73 -11.64
N GLU A 99 -2.03 -9.79 -12.45
CA GLU A 99 -3.12 -10.55 -13.06
C GLU A 99 -3.93 -11.38 -12.05
N GLU A 100 -3.29 -11.79 -10.95
CA GLU A 100 -3.92 -12.56 -9.88
C GLU A 100 -4.60 -11.66 -8.83
N THR A 101 -4.29 -10.37 -8.86
CA THR A 101 -4.77 -9.42 -7.86
C THR A 101 -6.15 -8.91 -8.22
N GLN A 102 -7.08 -9.00 -7.29
CA GLN A 102 -8.47 -8.51 -7.42
C GLN A 102 -8.75 -7.47 -6.33
N PRO A 103 -8.29 -6.21 -6.50
CA PRO A 103 -8.54 -5.18 -5.51
C PRO A 103 -10.03 -4.96 -5.30
N ALA A 104 -10.42 -4.74 -4.05
CA ALA A 104 -11.80 -4.52 -3.68
C ALA A 104 -11.97 -3.17 -2.97
N ILE A 105 -13.00 -2.44 -3.36
CA ILE A 105 -13.48 -1.25 -2.66
C ILE A 105 -14.14 -1.69 -1.36
N GLN A 106 -13.83 -1.02 -0.26
CA GLN A 106 -14.43 -1.26 1.06
C GLN A 106 -15.07 0.02 1.58
N ASP A 107 -15.70 -0.05 2.76
CA ASP A 107 -16.60 0.96 3.33
C ASP A 107 -16.19 2.43 3.21
N PHE A 108 -14.88 2.71 3.19
CA PHE A 108 -14.36 4.09 3.11
C PHE A 108 -13.70 4.41 1.79
N ASP A 109 -13.51 3.44 0.91
CA ASP A 109 -12.83 3.63 -0.36
C ASP A 109 -13.83 4.08 -1.43
N GLU A 110 -13.43 5.05 -2.24
CA GLU A 110 -14.20 5.50 -3.40
C GLU A 110 -13.74 4.78 -4.68
N GLU A 111 -12.45 4.50 -4.75
CA GLU A 111 -11.81 3.99 -5.96
C GLU A 111 -10.48 3.31 -5.61
N PHE A 112 -9.98 2.45 -6.50
CA PHE A 112 -8.59 2.00 -6.47
C PHE A 112 -7.94 2.19 -7.85
N GLY A 113 -6.61 2.28 -7.87
CA GLY A 113 -5.84 2.36 -9.11
C GLY A 113 -4.43 1.80 -8.95
N TRP A 114 -3.90 1.32 -10.07
CA TRP A 114 -2.51 0.89 -10.19
C TRP A 114 -1.72 1.97 -10.93
N PHE A 115 -0.72 2.52 -10.30
CA PHE A 115 0.07 3.61 -10.81
C PHE A 115 1.54 3.22 -10.95
N ALA A 116 2.13 3.53 -12.09
CA ALA A 116 3.58 3.44 -12.25
C ALA A 116 4.28 4.46 -11.33
N PHE A 117 5.48 4.16 -10.88
CA PHE A 117 6.19 5.00 -9.91
C PHE A 117 6.56 6.39 -10.45
N ASP A 118 6.68 6.54 -11.75
CA ASP A 118 6.94 7.82 -12.43
C ASP A 118 5.66 8.61 -12.76
N LYS A 119 4.48 8.01 -12.55
CA LYS A 119 3.15 8.57 -12.87
C LYS A 119 2.22 8.57 -11.66
N LEU A 120 2.78 8.64 -10.46
CA LEU A 120 1.99 8.65 -9.23
C LEU A 120 1.13 9.93 -9.15
N PRO A 121 -0.14 9.83 -8.74
CA PRO A 121 -0.93 11.00 -8.37
C PRO A 121 -0.35 11.63 -7.09
N LYS A 122 -0.85 12.80 -6.72
CA LYS A 122 -0.56 13.36 -5.40
C LYS A 122 -1.08 12.40 -4.32
N ILE A 123 -0.18 11.93 -3.48
CA ILE A 123 -0.49 11.02 -2.37
C ILE A 123 -0.57 11.84 -1.08
N THR A 124 -1.60 11.60 -0.30
CA THR A 124 -1.85 12.33 0.94
C THR A 124 -1.04 11.81 2.13
N MET A 125 -1.04 12.55 3.21
CA MET A 125 -0.30 12.26 4.45
C MET A 125 1.21 12.13 4.20
N ASP A 126 1.86 11.19 4.88
CA ASP A 126 3.26 10.82 4.68
C ASP A 126 3.41 9.52 3.85
N HIS A 127 2.38 9.13 3.12
CA HIS A 127 2.37 7.88 2.36
C HIS A 127 3.36 7.89 1.20
N GLU A 128 3.72 9.06 0.67
CA GLU A 128 4.80 9.20 -0.31
C GLU A 128 6.16 8.78 0.29
N ALA A 129 6.45 9.17 1.53
CA ALA A 129 7.67 8.76 2.22
C ALA A 129 7.71 7.24 2.49
N ILE A 130 6.56 6.64 2.80
CA ILE A 130 6.43 5.18 2.96
C ILE A 130 6.76 4.49 1.62
N LEU A 131 6.18 4.98 0.52
CA LEU A 131 6.39 4.42 -0.81
C LEU A 131 7.84 4.55 -1.27
N HIS A 132 8.49 5.70 -1.03
CA HIS A 132 9.91 5.88 -1.30
C HIS A 132 10.78 4.89 -0.52
N LYS A 133 10.48 4.68 0.76
CA LYS A 133 11.20 3.70 1.58
C LYS A 133 11.01 2.29 1.05
N ALA A 134 9.81 1.91 0.65
CA ALA A 134 9.53 0.60 0.07
C ALA A 134 10.30 0.38 -1.24
N ARG A 135 10.32 1.37 -2.13
CA ARG A 135 11.08 1.32 -3.38
C ARG A 135 12.58 1.18 -3.14
N GLN A 136 13.14 1.94 -2.22
CA GLN A 136 14.56 1.84 -1.86
C GLN A 136 14.88 0.45 -1.30
N THR A 137 14.07 -0.07 -0.39
CA THR A 137 14.26 -1.41 0.17
C THR A 137 14.20 -2.48 -0.92
N LEU A 138 13.24 -2.38 -1.85
CA LEU A 138 13.15 -3.30 -2.98
C LEU A 138 14.39 -3.26 -3.88
N LYS A 139 14.95 -2.09 -4.15
CA LYS A 139 16.23 -1.95 -4.88
C LYS A 139 17.40 -2.64 -4.18
N GLU A 140 17.47 -2.52 -2.87
CA GLU A 140 18.52 -3.13 -2.06
C GLU A 140 18.39 -4.66 -1.99
N GLU A 141 17.19 -5.17 -1.94
CA GLU A 141 16.89 -6.59 -1.70
C GLU A 141 16.75 -7.42 -2.99
N VAL A 142 16.40 -6.81 -4.13
CA VAL A 142 16.11 -7.53 -5.38
C VAL A 142 17.30 -8.38 -5.88
N GLY A 143 18.51 -7.97 -5.58
CA GLY A 143 19.73 -8.71 -5.93
C GLY A 143 20.13 -9.78 -4.91
N LEU A 144 19.58 -9.76 -3.71
CA LEU A 144 19.94 -10.67 -2.60
C LEU A 144 18.97 -11.85 -2.48
N GLU A 145 17.72 -11.62 -2.78
CA GLU A 145 16.66 -12.63 -2.69
C GLU A 145 15.96 -12.73 -4.06
N HIS A 146 15.40 -13.87 -4.39
CA HIS A 146 14.67 -14.06 -5.64
C HIS A 146 13.28 -13.38 -5.63
N LEU A 147 13.22 -12.15 -5.12
CA LEU A 147 12.00 -11.37 -4.92
C LEU A 147 11.24 -11.09 -6.21
N SER A 148 11.98 -10.90 -7.30
CA SER A 148 11.43 -10.62 -8.62
C SER A 148 10.48 -11.72 -9.13
N TYR A 149 10.64 -12.94 -8.65
CA TYR A 149 9.75 -14.03 -9.05
C TYR A 149 8.30 -13.84 -8.56
N ASN A 150 8.10 -13.12 -7.48
CA ASN A 150 6.76 -12.79 -6.99
C ASN A 150 6.02 -11.74 -7.85
N LEU A 151 6.75 -11.06 -8.74
CA LEU A 151 6.23 -10.03 -9.65
C LEU A 151 6.00 -10.54 -11.07
N LEU A 152 6.45 -11.76 -11.36
CA LEU A 152 6.36 -12.38 -12.66
C LEU A 152 5.32 -13.52 -12.65
N PRO A 153 4.72 -13.84 -13.81
CA PRO A 153 3.87 -15.01 -13.92
C PRO A 153 4.67 -16.29 -13.67
N GLU A 154 4.00 -17.40 -13.35
CA GLU A 154 4.62 -18.69 -13.07
C GLU A 154 5.63 -19.14 -14.16
N LYS A 155 5.36 -18.77 -15.41
CA LYS A 155 6.25 -19.00 -16.55
C LYS A 155 6.64 -17.67 -17.18
N PHE A 156 7.91 -17.35 -17.11
CA PHE A 156 8.48 -16.14 -17.69
C PHE A 156 9.77 -16.43 -18.47
N THR A 157 10.19 -15.48 -19.28
CA THR A 157 11.44 -15.54 -20.05
C THR A 157 12.55 -14.78 -19.35
N MET A 158 13.82 -15.10 -19.63
CA MET A 158 14.98 -14.36 -19.11
C MET A 158 14.96 -12.87 -19.49
N PRO A 159 14.55 -12.47 -20.70
CA PRO A 159 14.37 -11.06 -21.03
C PRO A 159 13.35 -10.35 -20.11
N GLN A 160 12.22 -10.96 -19.79
CA GLN A 160 11.23 -10.38 -18.86
C GLN A 160 11.82 -10.19 -17.47
N LEU A 161 12.56 -11.16 -16.95
CA LEU A 161 13.25 -11.03 -15.67
C LEU A 161 14.28 -9.88 -15.69
N HIS A 162 15.07 -9.80 -16.75
CA HIS A 162 16.05 -8.72 -16.91
C HIS A 162 15.40 -7.34 -16.96
N GLN A 163 14.34 -7.19 -17.73
CA GLN A 163 13.58 -5.96 -17.87
C GLN A 163 12.94 -5.54 -16.52
N LEU A 164 12.36 -6.48 -15.77
CA LEU A 164 11.85 -6.22 -14.43
C LEU A 164 12.94 -5.69 -13.50
N HIS A 165 14.14 -6.33 -13.50
CA HIS A 165 15.27 -5.87 -12.69
C HIS A 165 15.71 -4.46 -13.08
N GLN A 166 15.73 -4.11 -14.35
CA GLN A 166 16.03 -2.75 -14.79
C GLN A 166 15.03 -1.74 -14.19
N HIS A 167 13.73 -2.01 -14.29
CA HIS A 167 12.70 -1.12 -13.74
C HIS A 167 12.71 -0.99 -12.20
N ILE A 168 13.15 -2.04 -11.50
CA ILE A 168 13.32 -1.96 -10.04
C ILE A 168 14.54 -1.09 -9.69
N LEU A 169 15.62 -1.19 -10.43
CA LEU A 169 16.90 -0.53 -10.13
C LEU A 169 16.97 0.94 -10.61
N GLU A 170 16.13 1.34 -11.55
CA GLU A 170 15.95 2.74 -11.97
C GLU A 170 15.30 3.60 -10.87
#